data_c7e9cdf7aaf368d9afd426b41cb99348
#
_entry.id   c7e9cdf7aaf368d9afd426b41cb99348
#
_cell.length_a   1.000
_cell.length_b   1.000
_cell.length_c   1.000
_cell.angle_alpha   90.00
_cell.angle_beta   90.00
_cell.angle_gamma   90.00
#
_symmetry.space_group_name_H-M   'P 1'
#
loop_
_entity.id
_entity.type
_entity.pdbx_description
1 polymer ?
#
loop_
_entity_poly.entity_id
_entity_poly.type
_entity_poly.pdbx_seq_one_letter_code
_entity_poly.pdbx_strand_id
1 'polypeptide(L)'
;LRLVLVAVLLLAQIALVLVLNDLLRQRMAIAYTLLELVALAYVFRINSRPGGGSYKLGWTLLILTVPVVGLILYWLWNGDHPQKRLDLKKLPRPRESDARQEHSRLQVEHLRREHPEWGRLAAYLDRQGFPLYTGTGAVYLPTGEAYLEDLLERMEQAEHFIFMEFYIMAEGQLWDRLMDIFRRKAGQGVEIKVLFDDFGSMMRMSEEAVEELRRIGAEVLIFNPVHHYVNRLYFNYRDHRKIACIDGDTCLLYTSPSPRDTR
;
A
#
# COMPACT_ATOMS: atom_id res chain seq x y z
N LEU A 1 -6.58 -19.69 7.28
CA LEU A 1 -7.54 -19.72 6.17
C LEU A 1 -6.83 -19.92 4.81
N ARG A 2 -5.77 -19.10 4.45
CA ARG A 2 -5.05 -19.20 3.17
C ARG A 2 -4.38 -20.56 2.94
N LEU A 3 -3.68 -21.08 3.94
CA LEU A 3 -3.08 -22.43 3.86
C LEU A 3 -4.11 -23.54 3.68
N VAL A 4 -5.24 -23.41 4.36
CA VAL A 4 -6.37 -24.35 4.23
C VAL A 4 -6.96 -24.29 2.81
N LEU A 5 -7.14 -23.09 2.26
CA LEU A 5 -7.63 -22.91 0.90
C LEU A 5 -6.68 -23.52 -0.13
N VAL A 6 -5.37 -23.28 0.01
CA VAL A 6 -4.35 -23.86 -0.87
C VAL A 6 -4.34 -25.39 -0.76
N ALA A 7 -4.42 -25.94 0.46
CA ALA A 7 -4.47 -27.38 0.67
C ALA A 7 -5.72 -28.02 0.03
N VAL A 8 -6.88 -27.38 0.19
CA VAL A 8 -8.14 -27.83 -0.41
C VAL A 8 -8.06 -27.80 -1.95
N LEU A 9 -7.50 -26.74 -2.53
CA LEU A 9 -7.32 -26.65 -3.98
C LEU A 9 -6.34 -27.69 -4.53
N LEU A 10 -5.26 -27.98 -3.80
CA LEU A 10 -4.29 -29.03 -4.17
C LEU A 10 -4.93 -30.42 -4.11
N LEU A 11 -5.67 -30.72 -3.05
CA LEU A 11 -6.40 -32.00 -2.93
C LEU A 11 -7.46 -32.14 -4.03
N ALA A 12 -8.19 -31.06 -4.32
CA ALA A 12 -9.16 -31.04 -5.42
C ALA A 12 -8.51 -31.27 -6.78
N GLN A 13 -7.32 -30.71 -7.02
CA GLN A 13 -6.57 -30.97 -8.26
C GLN A 13 -6.10 -32.42 -8.36
N ILE A 14 -5.56 -32.99 -7.30
CA ILE A 14 -5.14 -34.40 -7.27
C ILE A 14 -6.32 -35.31 -7.53
N ALA A 15 -7.43 -35.10 -6.84
CA ALA A 15 -8.65 -35.86 -7.05
C ALA A 15 -9.18 -35.73 -8.49
N LEU A 16 -9.18 -34.51 -9.06
CA LEU A 16 -9.57 -34.26 -10.44
C LEU A 16 -8.69 -35.02 -11.43
N VAL A 17 -7.37 -35.01 -11.24
CA VAL A 17 -6.43 -35.76 -12.11
C VAL A 17 -6.67 -37.24 -12.02
N LEU A 18 -6.88 -37.81 -10.82
CA LEU A 18 -7.13 -39.25 -10.64
C LEU A 18 -8.45 -39.69 -11.26
N VAL A 19 -9.54 -38.95 -11.02
CA VAL A 19 -10.88 -39.25 -11.57
C VAL A 19 -10.90 -39.11 -13.10
N LEU A 20 -10.26 -38.06 -13.61
CA LEU A 20 -10.21 -37.82 -15.04
C LEU A 20 -9.32 -38.82 -15.77
N ASN A 21 -8.24 -39.30 -15.16
CA ASN A 21 -7.37 -40.34 -15.72
C ASN A 21 -8.13 -41.66 -15.93
N ASP A 22 -9.06 -41.99 -15.06
CA ASP A 22 -9.88 -43.20 -15.16
C ASP A 22 -11.00 -43.10 -16.20
N LEU A 23 -11.63 -41.90 -16.31
CA LEU A 23 -12.79 -41.67 -17.18
C LEU A 23 -12.45 -41.31 -18.65
N LEU A 24 -11.24 -40.81 -18.94
CA LEU A 24 -11.00 -40.09 -20.20
C LEU A 24 -9.64 -40.36 -20.84
N ARG A 25 -9.04 -41.54 -20.73
CA ARG A 25 -7.65 -41.86 -21.14
C ARG A 25 -7.13 -41.19 -22.43
N GLN A 26 -7.92 -41.01 -23.46
CA GLN A 26 -7.45 -40.35 -24.69
C GLN A 26 -7.79 -38.84 -24.76
N ARG A 27 -8.91 -38.39 -24.21
CA ARG A 27 -9.31 -36.99 -24.26
C ARG A 27 -8.56 -36.12 -23.22
N MET A 28 -8.06 -36.76 -22.17
CA MET A 28 -7.26 -36.12 -21.13
C MET A 28 -5.91 -35.59 -21.62
N ALA A 29 -5.23 -36.31 -22.51
CA ALA A 29 -3.94 -35.85 -23.05
C ALA A 29 -4.11 -34.49 -23.76
N ILE A 30 -5.16 -34.34 -24.58
CA ILE A 30 -5.42 -33.09 -25.29
C ILE A 30 -5.78 -31.95 -24.30
N ALA A 31 -6.64 -32.24 -23.32
CA ALA A 31 -7.03 -31.22 -22.32
C ALA A 31 -5.84 -30.79 -21.46
N TYR A 32 -4.97 -31.73 -21.07
CA TYR A 32 -3.78 -31.41 -20.29
C TYR A 32 -2.76 -30.61 -21.11
N THR A 33 -2.53 -30.98 -22.36
CA THR A 33 -1.66 -30.22 -23.28
C THR A 33 -2.16 -28.79 -23.49
N LEU A 34 -3.48 -28.60 -23.65
CA LEU A 34 -4.07 -27.26 -23.75
C LEU A 34 -3.86 -26.45 -22.47
N LEU A 35 -4.03 -27.07 -21.30
CA LEU A 35 -3.79 -26.43 -20.01
C LEU A 35 -2.30 -26.02 -19.85
N GLU A 36 -1.37 -26.88 -20.26
CA GLU A 36 0.06 -26.56 -20.25
C GLU A 36 0.40 -25.40 -21.18
N LEU A 37 -0.19 -25.34 -22.35
CA LEU A 37 -0.02 -24.20 -23.28
C LEU A 37 -0.54 -22.90 -22.68
N VAL A 38 -1.68 -22.95 -22.02
CA VAL A 38 -2.22 -21.79 -21.29
C VAL A 38 -1.29 -21.39 -20.13
N ALA A 39 -0.82 -22.35 -19.35
CA ALA A 39 0.13 -22.11 -18.26
C ALA A 39 1.41 -21.45 -18.78
N LEU A 40 1.96 -21.96 -19.88
CA LEU A 40 3.15 -21.40 -20.52
C LEU A 40 2.92 -19.96 -21.01
N ALA A 41 1.78 -19.69 -21.63
CA ALA A 41 1.42 -18.34 -22.06
C ALA A 41 1.34 -17.35 -20.87
N TYR A 42 0.78 -17.80 -19.74
CA TYR A 42 0.77 -16.99 -18.51
C TYR A 42 2.18 -16.79 -17.94
N VAL A 43 3.03 -17.79 -17.95
CA VAL A 43 4.44 -17.67 -17.55
C VAL A 43 5.17 -16.63 -18.40
N PHE A 44 5.01 -16.65 -19.72
CA PHE A 44 5.56 -15.62 -20.60
C PHE A 44 5.02 -14.23 -20.25
N ARG A 45 3.71 -14.10 -20.05
CA ARG A 45 3.07 -12.85 -19.66
C ARG A 45 3.60 -12.31 -18.34
N ILE A 46 3.81 -13.16 -17.32
CA ILE A 46 4.37 -12.78 -16.02
C ILE A 46 5.80 -12.25 -16.18
N ASN A 47 6.61 -12.96 -16.94
CA ASN A 47 8.02 -12.58 -17.12
C ASN A 47 8.23 -11.36 -17.99
N SER A 48 7.32 -11.05 -18.91
CA SER A 48 7.36 -9.86 -19.76
C SER A 48 6.98 -8.56 -19.04
N ARG A 49 6.40 -8.64 -17.83
CA ARG A 49 5.99 -7.46 -17.07
C ARG A 49 7.12 -6.94 -16.20
N PRO A 50 7.17 -5.62 -15.91
CA PRO A 50 8.04 -5.11 -14.87
C PRO A 50 7.64 -5.69 -13.51
N GLY A 51 8.62 -5.96 -12.63
CA GLY A 51 8.38 -6.50 -11.29
C GLY A 51 9.56 -7.28 -10.74
N GLY A 52 9.54 -7.56 -9.43
CA GLY A 52 10.62 -8.26 -8.72
C GLY A 52 10.84 -9.70 -9.20
N GLY A 53 12.10 -10.09 -9.41
CA GLY A 53 12.45 -11.43 -9.90
C GLY A 53 11.94 -12.57 -9.02
N SER A 54 12.05 -12.44 -7.71
CA SER A 54 11.57 -13.46 -6.75
C SER A 54 10.07 -13.69 -6.82
N TYR A 55 9.29 -12.61 -7.03
CA TYR A 55 7.85 -12.68 -7.21
C TYR A 55 7.48 -13.42 -8.50
N LYS A 56 8.13 -13.09 -9.62
CA LYS A 56 7.93 -13.76 -10.90
C LYS A 56 8.29 -15.23 -10.82
N LEU A 57 9.43 -15.55 -10.18
CA LEU A 57 9.89 -16.92 -10.00
C LEU A 57 8.87 -17.74 -9.20
N GLY A 58 8.36 -17.21 -8.09
CA GLY A 58 7.36 -17.89 -7.26
C GLY A 58 6.09 -18.25 -8.04
N TRP A 59 5.54 -17.31 -8.82
CA TRP A 59 4.37 -17.58 -9.65
C TRP A 59 4.67 -18.55 -10.80
N THR A 60 5.83 -18.42 -11.43
CA THR A 60 6.26 -19.32 -12.51
C THR A 60 6.35 -20.76 -12.01
N LEU A 61 7.00 -20.98 -10.87
CA LEU A 61 7.10 -22.31 -10.26
C LEU A 61 5.73 -22.87 -9.90
N LEU A 62 4.87 -22.06 -9.27
CA LEU A 62 3.53 -22.51 -8.88
C LEU A 62 2.67 -22.89 -10.09
N ILE A 63 2.69 -22.09 -11.16
CA ILE A 63 1.89 -22.36 -12.37
C ILE A 63 2.42 -23.59 -13.12
N LEU A 64 3.74 -23.79 -13.18
CA LEU A 64 4.31 -24.94 -13.90
C LEU A 64 4.16 -26.25 -13.12
N THR A 65 4.20 -26.21 -11.77
CA THR A 65 4.07 -27.43 -10.96
C THR A 65 2.62 -27.85 -10.76
N VAL A 66 1.70 -26.90 -10.59
CA VAL A 66 0.27 -27.15 -10.33
C VAL A 66 -0.58 -26.20 -11.17
N PRO A 67 -0.67 -26.41 -12.48
CA PRO A 67 -1.19 -25.41 -13.41
C PRO A 67 -2.62 -24.94 -13.11
N VAL A 68 -3.54 -25.83 -12.75
CA VAL A 68 -4.93 -25.43 -12.42
C VAL A 68 -4.96 -24.52 -11.22
N VAL A 69 -4.34 -24.96 -10.13
CA VAL A 69 -4.31 -24.16 -8.87
C VAL A 69 -3.50 -22.90 -9.07
N GLY A 70 -2.36 -22.98 -9.71
CA GLY A 70 -1.47 -21.85 -9.97
C GLY A 70 -2.16 -20.77 -10.80
N LEU A 71 -2.88 -21.13 -11.86
CA LEU A 71 -3.63 -20.19 -12.70
C LEU A 71 -4.80 -19.57 -11.95
N ILE A 72 -5.56 -20.35 -11.18
CA ILE A 72 -6.67 -19.85 -10.37
C ILE A 72 -6.16 -18.88 -9.31
N LEU A 73 -5.11 -19.26 -8.56
CA LEU A 73 -4.51 -18.39 -7.56
C LEU A 73 -3.90 -17.14 -8.17
N TYR A 74 -3.21 -17.27 -9.31
CA TYR A 74 -2.69 -16.12 -10.03
C TYR A 74 -3.82 -15.18 -10.46
N TRP A 75 -4.91 -15.70 -10.99
CA TRP A 75 -6.07 -14.90 -11.38
C TRP A 75 -6.75 -14.23 -10.18
N LEU A 76 -6.88 -14.93 -9.06
CA LEU A 76 -7.48 -14.38 -7.83
C LEU A 76 -6.60 -13.34 -7.14
N TRP A 77 -5.27 -13.52 -7.15
CA TRP A 77 -4.36 -12.66 -6.39
C TRP A 77 -3.55 -11.67 -7.24
N ASN A 78 -3.37 -11.96 -8.51
CA ASN A 78 -2.60 -11.12 -9.42
C ASN A 78 -3.41 -10.67 -10.65
N GLY A 79 -4.72 -10.79 -10.59
CA GLY A 79 -5.58 -10.21 -11.61
C GLY A 79 -5.17 -8.75 -11.83
N ASP A 80 -4.95 -8.35 -13.10
CA ASP A 80 -4.87 -6.94 -13.47
C ASP A 80 -6.16 -6.30 -12.97
N HIS A 81 -6.09 -5.80 -11.75
CA HIS A 81 -7.12 -4.88 -11.35
C HIS A 81 -7.02 -3.76 -12.38
N PRO A 82 -8.07 -3.48 -13.13
CA PRO A 82 -8.23 -2.11 -13.48
C PRO A 82 -8.24 -1.44 -12.09
N GLN A 83 -7.06 -1.03 -11.56
CA GLN A 83 -7.08 0.21 -10.85
C GLN A 83 -8.09 0.99 -11.68
N LYS A 84 -9.25 1.33 -11.11
CA LYS A 84 -9.92 2.53 -11.62
C LYS A 84 -8.73 3.46 -11.66
N ARG A 85 -8.13 3.59 -12.82
CA ARG A 85 -7.02 4.50 -12.99
C ARG A 85 -7.68 5.74 -12.53
N LEU A 86 -7.35 6.10 -11.26
CA LEU A 86 -7.71 7.41 -10.78
C LEU A 86 -7.34 8.21 -11.99
N ASP A 87 -8.33 8.73 -12.68
CA ASP A 87 -8.08 9.38 -13.95
C ASP A 87 -7.28 10.59 -13.51
N LEU A 88 -5.96 10.39 -13.40
CA LEU A 88 -5.03 11.44 -12.95
C LEU A 88 -5.22 12.70 -13.76
N LYS A 89 -5.88 12.56 -14.95
CA LYS A 89 -6.35 13.68 -15.77
C LYS A 89 -7.58 14.38 -15.17
N LYS A 90 -8.37 13.71 -14.32
CA LYS A 90 -9.54 14.30 -13.63
C LYS A 90 -9.23 14.80 -12.23
N LEU A 91 -8.11 14.38 -11.64
CA LEU A 91 -7.63 15.07 -10.45
C LEU A 91 -7.23 16.48 -10.87
N PRO A 92 -7.73 17.52 -10.17
CA PRO A 92 -7.22 18.85 -10.38
C PRO A 92 -5.72 18.79 -10.17
N ARG A 93 -4.95 18.92 -11.25
CA ARG A 93 -3.50 19.11 -11.12
C ARG A 93 -3.36 20.37 -10.29
N PRO A 94 -2.64 20.34 -9.17
CA PRO A 94 -2.34 21.55 -8.47
C PRO A 94 -1.75 22.51 -9.50
N ARG A 95 -2.33 23.69 -9.68
CA ARG A 95 -1.80 24.76 -10.58
C ARG A 95 -0.33 25.05 -10.31
N GLU A 96 0.14 24.64 -9.16
CA GLU A 96 1.53 24.75 -8.68
C GLU A 96 2.47 23.65 -9.20
N SER A 97 1.99 22.59 -9.89
CA SER A 97 2.85 21.46 -10.27
C SER A 97 3.95 21.90 -11.24
N ASP A 98 3.65 22.79 -12.18
CA ASP A 98 4.61 23.26 -13.17
C ASP A 98 5.61 24.25 -12.55
N ALA A 99 5.14 25.13 -11.68
CA ALA A 99 5.99 26.04 -10.90
C ALA A 99 6.92 25.28 -9.94
N ARG A 100 6.41 24.23 -9.31
CA ARG A 100 7.23 23.35 -8.45
C ARG A 100 8.29 22.59 -9.25
N GLN A 101 7.97 22.11 -10.43
CA GLN A 101 8.95 21.44 -11.29
C GLN A 101 10.04 22.40 -11.78
N GLU A 102 9.68 23.62 -12.15
CA GLU A 102 10.65 24.63 -12.56
C GLU A 102 11.54 25.03 -11.37
N HIS A 103 10.95 25.27 -10.21
CA HIS A 103 11.70 25.51 -8.98
C HIS A 103 12.67 24.36 -8.67
N SER A 104 12.22 23.12 -8.75
CA SER A 104 13.05 21.94 -8.52
C SER A 104 14.25 21.89 -9.46
N ARG A 105 14.05 22.17 -10.76
CA ARG A 105 15.16 22.19 -11.75
C ARG A 105 16.23 23.22 -11.39
N LEU A 106 15.82 24.41 -10.98
CA LEU A 106 16.75 25.45 -10.54
C LEU A 106 17.53 25.00 -9.30
N GLN A 107 16.85 24.36 -8.34
CA GLN A 107 17.50 23.83 -7.13
C GLN A 107 18.45 22.66 -7.43
N VAL A 108 18.09 21.77 -8.36
CA VAL A 108 18.97 20.69 -8.82
C VAL A 108 20.22 21.23 -9.48
N GLU A 109 20.11 22.31 -10.27
CA GLU A 109 21.25 22.94 -10.90
C GLU A 109 22.17 23.65 -9.87
N HIS A 110 21.57 24.26 -8.86
CA HIS A 110 22.30 24.85 -7.72
C HIS A 110 23.04 23.77 -6.94
N LEU A 111 22.35 22.70 -6.56
CA LEU A 111 22.92 21.55 -5.84
C LEU A 111 24.07 20.91 -6.65
N ARG A 112 23.96 20.84 -7.99
CA ARG A 112 25.00 20.29 -8.85
C ARG A 112 26.27 21.11 -8.81
N ARG A 113 26.16 22.42 -8.61
CA ARG A 113 27.35 23.34 -8.54
C ARG A 113 28.01 23.26 -7.17
N GLU A 114 27.23 23.21 -6.10
CA GLU A 114 27.73 23.18 -4.73
C GLU A 114 28.18 21.80 -4.30
N HIS A 115 27.39 20.75 -4.71
CA HIS A 115 27.59 19.36 -4.34
C HIS A 115 27.53 18.46 -5.59
N PRO A 116 28.58 18.43 -6.42
CA PRO A 116 28.60 17.67 -7.66
C PRO A 116 28.31 16.17 -7.47
N GLU A 117 28.70 15.60 -6.32
CA GLU A 117 28.49 14.20 -5.94
C GLU A 117 27.02 13.84 -5.89
N TRP A 118 26.14 14.73 -5.44
CA TRP A 118 24.69 14.53 -5.35
C TRP A 118 23.92 14.96 -6.60
N GLY A 119 24.54 15.78 -7.45
CA GLY A 119 23.86 16.38 -8.60
C GLY A 119 23.28 15.39 -9.59
N ARG A 120 23.94 14.24 -9.80
CA ARG A 120 23.42 13.17 -10.68
C ARG A 120 22.20 12.47 -10.09
N LEU A 121 22.22 12.21 -8.79
CA LEU A 121 21.10 11.57 -8.08
C LEU A 121 19.88 12.51 -8.07
N ALA A 122 20.09 13.76 -7.69
CA ALA A 122 19.02 14.76 -7.67
C ALA A 122 18.36 14.94 -9.06
N ALA A 123 19.17 15.06 -10.11
CA ALA A 123 18.66 15.16 -11.47
C ALA A 123 17.94 13.89 -11.97
N TYR A 124 18.33 12.71 -11.49
CA TYR A 124 17.61 11.49 -11.79
C TYR A 124 16.25 11.46 -11.07
N LEU A 125 16.19 11.79 -9.79
CA LEU A 125 14.96 11.82 -9.00
C LEU A 125 13.96 12.85 -9.56
N ASP A 126 14.45 14.06 -9.90
CA ASP A 126 13.61 15.10 -10.51
C ASP A 126 12.96 14.63 -11.81
N ARG A 127 13.71 13.95 -12.69
CA ARG A 127 13.17 13.36 -13.93
C ARG A 127 12.18 12.24 -13.69
N GLN A 128 12.25 11.54 -12.54
CA GLN A 128 11.30 10.52 -12.15
C GLN A 128 10.05 11.10 -11.47
N GLY A 129 9.93 12.41 -11.36
CA GLY A 129 8.79 13.09 -10.75
C GLY A 129 8.92 13.28 -9.23
N PHE A 130 10.15 13.16 -8.69
CA PHE A 130 10.48 13.47 -7.30
C PHE A 130 11.24 14.80 -7.23
N PRO A 131 10.54 15.93 -7.10
CA PRO A 131 11.16 17.23 -7.12
C PRO A 131 12.07 17.45 -5.90
N LEU A 132 13.11 18.24 -6.08
CA LEU A 132 13.98 18.67 -5.00
C LEU A 132 13.34 19.84 -4.25
N TYR A 133 13.18 19.67 -2.96
CA TYR A 133 12.68 20.70 -2.04
C TYR A 133 13.84 21.30 -1.27
N THR A 134 13.75 22.61 -0.99
CA THR A 134 14.67 23.37 -0.15
C THR A 134 13.92 24.02 1.00
N GLY A 135 14.66 24.50 1.99
CA GLY A 135 14.06 25.10 3.19
C GLY A 135 13.42 24.07 4.13
N THR A 136 13.80 22.79 4.00
CA THR A 136 13.27 21.69 4.82
C THR A 136 14.29 21.27 5.87
N GLY A 137 13.90 21.30 7.14
CA GLY A 137 14.62 20.66 8.22
C GLY A 137 14.22 19.19 8.33
N ALA A 138 15.15 18.32 8.70
CA ALA A 138 14.88 16.92 8.97
C ALA A 138 15.40 16.53 10.35
N VAL A 139 14.56 15.84 11.13
CA VAL A 139 14.91 15.33 12.45
C VAL A 139 14.73 13.82 12.44
N TYR A 140 15.75 13.08 12.85
CA TYR A 140 15.67 11.63 13.00
C TYR A 140 15.17 11.26 14.40
N LEU A 141 14.08 10.55 14.47
CA LEU A 141 13.49 10.04 15.70
C LEU A 141 13.86 8.55 15.85
N PRO A 142 14.68 8.16 16.83
CA PRO A 142 15.28 6.83 16.86
C PRO A 142 14.31 5.72 17.25
N THR A 143 13.21 6.04 17.94
CA THR A 143 12.24 5.06 18.45
C THR A 143 10.79 5.45 18.14
N GLY A 144 9.88 4.48 18.24
CA GLY A 144 8.44 4.74 18.10
C GLY A 144 7.90 5.63 19.21
N GLU A 145 8.47 5.54 20.42
CA GLU A 145 8.11 6.38 21.56
C GLU A 145 8.48 7.86 21.29
N ALA A 146 9.70 8.11 20.80
CA ALA A 146 10.12 9.46 20.42
C ALA A 146 9.24 10.02 19.29
N TYR A 147 8.91 9.20 18.30
CA TYR A 147 7.96 9.57 17.25
C TYR A 147 6.59 9.94 17.82
N LEU A 148 6.08 9.13 18.76
CA LEU A 148 4.79 9.35 19.37
C LEU A 148 4.73 10.65 20.17
N GLU A 149 5.74 10.92 20.97
CA GLU A 149 5.81 12.14 21.76
C GLU A 149 5.85 13.39 20.87
N ASP A 150 6.68 13.39 19.82
CA ASP A 150 6.73 14.49 18.86
C ASP A 150 5.40 14.63 18.10
N LEU A 151 4.76 13.52 17.70
CA LEU A 151 3.44 13.54 17.07
C LEU A 151 2.39 14.22 17.95
N LEU A 152 2.28 13.81 19.22
CA LEU A 152 1.30 14.37 20.14
C LEU A 152 1.56 15.85 20.41
N GLU A 153 2.83 16.24 20.57
CA GLU A 153 3.22 17.64 20.75
C GLU A 153 2.80 18.49 19.53
N ARG A 154 3.11 18.02 18.30
CA ARG A 154 2.72 18.74 17.09
C ARG A 154 1.22 18.82 16.91
N MET A 155 0.50 17.75 17.24
CA MET A 155 -0.97 17.78 17.20
C MET A 155 -1.57 18.79 18.19
N GLU A 156 -0.98 18.94 19.38
CA GLU A 156 -1.42 19.97 20.35
C GLU A 156 -1.14 21.39 19.86
N GLN A 157 -0.15 21.59 19.02
CA GLN A 157 0.20 22.88 18.44
C GLN A 157 -0.61 23.21 17.16
N ALA A 158 -1.33 22.24 16.59
CA ALA A 158 -2.07 22.41 15.34
C ALA A 158 -3.09 23.56 15.42
N GLU A 159 -3.09 24.42 14.41
CA GLU A 159 -3.99 25.58 14.30
C GLU A 159 -4.98 25.42 13.13
N HIS A 160 -4.62 24.68 12.08
CA HIS A 160 -5.41 24.61 10.85
C HIS A 160 -5.89 23.19 10.54
N PHE A 161 -4.99 22.21 10.47
CA PHE A 161 -5.38 20.84 10.16
C PHE A 161 -4.44 19.76 10.71
N ILE A 162 -5.00 18.57 10.92
CA ILE A 162 -4.30 17.35 11.26
C ILE A 162 -4.75 16.28 10.27
N PHE A 163 -3.86 15.82 9.36
CA PHE A 163 -4.12 14.74 8.41
C PHE A 163 -3.24 13.55 8.75
N MET A 164 -3.87 12.41 8.98
CA MET A 164 -3.19 11.16 9.36
C MET A 164 -3.51 10.05 8.39
N GLU A 165 -2.49 9.31 7.98
CA GLU A 165 -2.57 8.14 7.11
C GLU A 165 -1.79 7.00 7.77
N PHE A 166 -2.49 5.95 8.20
CA PHE A 166 -1.88 4.83 8.92
C PHE A 166 -2.35 3.48 8.39
N TYR A 167 -1.45 2.49 8.37
CA TYR A 167 -1.81 1.12 8.04
C TYR A 167 -2.65 0.47 9.13
N ILE A 168 -2.27 0.67 10.40
CA ILE A 168 -2.97 0.13 11.56
C ILE A 168 -3.34 1.28 12.49
N MET A 169 -4.64 1.41 12.75
CA MET A 169 -5.16 2.12 13.90
C MET A 169 -5.68 1.08 14.90
N ALA A 170 -5.48 1.32 16.18
CA ALA A 170 -5.86 0.37 17.23
C ALA A 170 -6.33 1.12 18.47
N GLU A 171 -7.39 0.63 19.08
CA GLU A 171 -7.85 1.10 20.38
C GLU A 171 -6.84 0.74 21.48
N GLY A 172 -6.76 1.56 22.52
CA GLY A 172 -5.87 1.44 23.65
C GLY A 172 -5.36 2.80 24.12
N GLN A 173 -4.42 2.81 25.05
CA GLN A 173 -3.94 4.04 25.70
C GLN A 173 -3.48 5.13 24.73
N LEU A 174 -2.83 4.73 23.61
CA LEU A 174 -2.43 5.69 22.59
C LEU A 174 -3.65 6.29 21.89
N TRP A 175 -4.62 5.45 21.52
CA TRP A 175 -5.86 5.88 20.92
C TRP A 175 -6.61 6.89 21.80
N ASP A 176 -6.69 6.63 23.10
CA ASP A 176 -7.35 7.52 24.05
C ASP A 176 -6.69 8.90 24.08
N ARG A 177 -5.35 8.94 24.10
CA ARG A 177 -4.58 10.20 24.02
C ARG A 177 -4.83 10.95 22.71
N LEU A 178 -4.84 10.25 21.59
CA LEU A 178 -5.15 10.85 20.28
C LEU A 178 -6.58 11.42 20.24
N MET A 179 -7.55 10.65 20.73
CA MET A 179 -8.95 11.08 20.79
C MET A 179 -9.15 12.31 21.67
N ASP A 180 -8.44 12.42 22.76
CA ASP A 180 -8.50 13.61 23.62
C ASP A 180 -7.99 14.87 22.89
N ILE A 181 -6.90 14.74 22.12
CA ILE A 181 -6.40 15.83 21.30
C ILE A 181 -7.39 16.15 20.16
N PHE A 182 -7.87 15.14 19.46
CA PHE A 182 -8.83 15.34 18.37
C PHE A 182 -10.09 16.07 18.83
N ARG A 183 -10.67 15.67 19.98
CA ARG A 183 -11.84 16.38 20.55
C ARG A 183 -11.56 17.85 20.82
N ARG A 184 -10.41 18.16 21.44
CA ARG A 184 -10.04 19.56 21.71
C ARG A 184 -9.81 20.34 20.45
N LYS A 185 -9.06 19.80 19.50
CA LYS A 185 -8.71 20.47 18.23
C LYS A 185 -9.91 20.65 17.30
N ALA A 186 -10.76 19.65 17.19
CA ALA A 186 -12.03 19.78 16.46
C ALA A 186 -12.92 20.87 17.08
N GLY A 187 -12.99 20.95 18.42
CA GLY A 187 -13.72 22.03 19.11
C GLY A 187 -13.12 23.42 18.88
N GLN A 188 -11.88 23.52 18.47
CA GLN A 188 -11.20 24.77 18.09
C GLN A 188 -11.32 25.09 16.59
N GLY A 189 -11.96 24.21 15.80
CA GLY A 189 -12.14 24.39 14.36
C GLY A 189 -11.00 23.86 13.50
N VAL A 190 -10.06 23.09 14.07
CA VAL A 190 -8.99 22.40 13.32
C VAL A 190 -9.59 21.28 12.47
N GLU A 191 -9.25 21.25 11.18
CA GLU A 191 -9.72 20.20 10.26
C GLU A 191 -8.99 18.90 10.55
N ILE A 192 -9.73 17.80 10.78
CA ILE A 192 -9.15 16.49 11.09
C ILE A 192 -9.54 15.50 9.99
N LYS A 193 -8.53 14.87 9.36
CA LYS A 193 -8.74 13.77 8.43
C LYS A 193 -7.90 12.57 8.84
N VAL A 194 -8.56 11.41 8.91
CA VAL A 194 -7.90 10.15 9.28
C VAL A 194 -8.18 9.12 8.20
N LEU A 195 -7.11 8.61 7.60
CA LEU A 195 -7.15 7.51 6.65
C LEU A 195 -6.44 6.31 7.26
N PHE A 196 -7.08 5.15 7.25
CA PHE A 196 -6.43 3.91 7.68
C PHE A 196 -6.85 2.72 6.80
N ASP A 197 -5.96 1.71 6.75
CA ASP A 197 -6.25 0.49 6.00
C ASP A 197 -7.20 -0.41 6.76
N ASP A 198 -8.27 -0.86 6.10
CA ASP A 198 -9.28 -1.73 6.72
C ASP A 198 -8.69 -3.04 7.23
N PHE A 199 -7.90 -3.74 6.41
CA PHE A 199 -7.32 -5.02 6.78
C PHE A 199 -6.33 -4.90 7.95
N GLY A 200 -5.57 -3.82 8.01
CA GLY A 200 -4.66 -3.54 9.12
C GLY A 200 -5.40 -3.27 10.43
N SER A 201 -6.55 -2.62 10.35
CA SER A 201 -7.28 -2.09 11.51
C SER A 201 -8.51 -2.91 11.91
N MET A 202 -9.07 -3.75 11.03
CA MET A 202 -10.35 -4.44 11.20
C MET A 202 -10.51 -5.30 12.47
N MET A 203 -9.42 -5.75 13.07
CA MET A 203 -9.42 -6.52 14.31
C MET A 203 -9.03 -5.70 15.54
N ARG A 204 -8.81 -4.40 15.36
CA ARG A 204 -8.21 -3.52 16.38
C ARG A 204 -8.96 -2.21 16.56
N MET A 205 -9.86 -1.87 15.64
CA MET A 205 -10.73 -0.70 15.68
C MET A 205 -12.18 -1.17 15.65
N SER A 206 -12.97 -0.73 16.61
CA SER A 206 -14.41 -0.96 16.61
C SER A 206 -15.14 0.03 15.70
N GLU A 207 -16.36 -0.33 15.29
CA GLU A 207 -17.24 0.60 14.57
C GLU A 207 -17.58 1.82 15.45
N GLU A 208 -17.70 1.62 16.77
CA GLU A 208 -17.95 2.68 17.74
C GLU A 208 -16.83 3.71 17.78
N ALA A 209 -15.57 3.28 17.73
CA ALA A 209 -14.41 4.18 17.73
C ALA A 209 -14.35 5.00 16.42
N VAL A 210 -14.70 4.40 15.28
CA VAL A 210 -14.81 5.10 14.00
C VAL A 210 -15.96 6.12 14.02
N GLU A 211 -17.11 5.75 14.56
CA GLU A 211 -18.25 6.65 14.68
C GLU A 211 -17.99 7.79 15.67
N GLU A 212 -17.17 7.57 16.67
CA GLU A 212 -16.75 8.60 17.59
C GLU A 212 -15.87 9.66 16.89
N LEU A 213 -14.91 9.23 16.06
CA LEU A 213 -14.14 10.15 15.20
C LEU A 213 -15.06 11.00 14.33
N ARG A 214 -16.04 10.38 13.68
CA ARG A 214 -16.99 11.12 12.84
C ARG A 214 -17.84 12.11 13.64
N ARG A 215 -18.23 11.72 14.84
CA ARG A 215 -19.05 12.53 15.74
C ARG A 215 -18.36 13.81 16.19
N ILE A 216 -17.05 13.80 16.37
CA ILE A 216 -16.28 15.00 16.69
C ILE A 216 -16.00 15.87 15.46
N GLY A 217 -16.46 15.48 14.27
CA GLY A 217 -16.30 16.23 13.02
C GLY A 217 -15.09 15.80 12.17
N ALA A 218 -14.39 14.72 12.52
CA ALA A 218 -13.30 14.23 11.69
C ALA A 218 -13.81 13.52 10.41
N GLU A 219 -13.16 13.77 9.29
CA GLU A 219 -13.36 13.02 8.06
C GLU A 219 -12.59 11.71 8.15
N VAL A 220 -13.30 10.58 8.13
CA VAL A 220 -12.70 9.25 8.25
C VAL A 220 -12.81 8.51 6.92
N LEU A 221 -11.65 8.15 6.37
CA LEU A 221 -11.51 7.39 5.14
C LEU A 221 -10.94 6.00 5.44
N ILE A 222 -11.65 4.97 5.03
CA ILE A 222 -11.19 3.58 5.18
C ILE A 222 -10.64 3.10 3.85
N PHE A 223 -9.33 2.81 3.81
CA PHE A 223 -8.68 2.34 2.61
C PHE A 223 -8.99 0.87 2.35
N ASN A 224 -9.43 0.57 1.14
CA ASN A 224 -9.68 -0.76 0.61
C ASN A 224 -10.50 -1.67 1.56
N PRO A 225 -11.77 -1.33 1.86
CA PRO A 225 -12.63 -2.09 2.78
C PRO A 225 -12.79 -3.55 2.36
N VAL A 226 -12.53 -4.49 3.28
CA VAL A 226 -12.50 -5.94 2.99
C VAL A 226 -13.88 -6.49 2.64
N HIS A 227 -14.93 -5.98 3.27
CA HIS A 227 -16.31 -6.45 3.06
C HIS A 227 -16.90 -6.10 1.68
N HIS A 228 -16.38 -5.09 1.00
CA HIS A 228 -16.81 -4.72 -0.36
C HIS A 228 -16.26 -5.66 -1.45
N TYR A 229 -15.35 -6.57 -1.10
CA TYR A 229 -14.58 -7.38 -2.06
C TYR A 229 -14.73 -8.89 -1.89
N VAL A 230 -15.89 -9.37 -1.42
CA VAL A 230 -16.17 -10.80 -1.27
C VAL A 230 -15.90 -11.59 -2.56
N ASN A 231 -16.05 -10.94 -3.73
CA ASN A 231 -15.83 -11.55 -5.04
C ASN A 231 -14.42 -11.35 -5.60
N ARG A 232 -13.54 -10.60 -4.92
CA ARG A 232 -12.17 -10.31 -5.40
C ARG A 232 -11.23 -10.16 -4.21
N LEU A 233 -10.41 -11.17 -3.97
CA LEU A 233 -9.50 -11.26 -2.82
C LEU A 233 -8.29 -10.31 -2.97
N TYR A 234 -8.52 -9.00 -2.95
CA TYR A 234 -7.47 -7.96 -3.03
C TYR A 234 -6.67 -7.80 -1.73
N PHE A 235 -6.27 -8.89 -1.11
CA PHE A 235 -5.55 -8.84 0.16
C PHE A 235 -4.17 -8.18 0.09
N ASN A 236 -3.57 -8.08 -1.10
CA ASN A 236 -2.23 -7.54 -1.27
C ASN A 236 -2.19 -6.04 -1.57
N TYR A 237 -3.34 -5.43 -1.91
CA TYR A 237 -3.42 -4.01 -2.14
C TYR A 237 -3.73 -3.30 -0.83
N ARG A 238 -2.67 -2.92 -0.10
CA ARG A 238 -2.76 -2.32 1.23
C ARG A 238 -1.97 -1.04 1.29
N ASP A 239 -2.44 -0.11 2.11
CA ASP A 239 -1.75 1.11 2.39
C ASP A 239 -0.85 0.95 3.63
N HIS A 240 0.42 0.69 3.42
CA HIS A 240 1.38 0.46 4.50
C HIS A 240 2.10 1.73 4.94
N ARG A 241 1.60 2.91 4.57
CA ARG A 241 2.16 4.20 4.98
C ARG A 241 1.77 4.56 6.41
N LYS A 242 2.57 5.35 7.06
CA LYS A 242 2.33 5.96 8.36
C LYS A 242 2.83 7.39 8.26
N ILE A 243 1.90 8.29 8.05
CA ILE A 243 2.16 9.71 7.76
C ILE A 243 1.24 10.54 8.64
N ALA A 244 1.79 11.56 9.28
CA ALA A 244 1.00 12.62 9.89
C ALA A 244 1.48 13.96 9.34
N CYS A 245 0.58 14.72 8.75
CA CYS A 245 0.82 16.05 8.22
C CYS A 245 0.02 17.06 9.04
N ILE A 246 0.70 18.03 9.63
CA ILE A 246 0.11 19.02 10.54
C ILE A 246 0.41 20.39 10.00
N ASP A 247 -0.63 21.18 9.74
CA ASP A 247 -0.62 22.56 9.24
C ASP A 247 0.19 22.80 7.96
N GLY A 248 0.70 21.74 7.31
CA GLY A 248 1.46 21.81 6.09
C GLY A 248 2.95 22.15 6.26
N ASP A 249 3.39 22.41 7.47
CA ASP A 249 4.78 22.68 7.82
C ASP A 249 5.49 21.49 8.47
N THR A 250 4.75 20.64 9.16
CA THR A 250 5.27 19.44 9.82
C THR A 250 4.72 18.17 9.18
N CYS A 251 5.63 17.28 8.78
CA CYS A 251 5.27 15.95 8.27
C CYS A 251 6.09 14.87 8.98
N LEU A 252 5.41 14.06 9.78
CA LEU A 252 6.01 12.93 10.48
C LEU A 252 5.82 11.65 9.67
N LEU A 253 6.92 10.94 9.42
CA LEU A 253 6.94 9.68 8.70
C LEU A 253 7.44 8.58 9.63
N TYR A 254 6.69 7.49 9.74
CA TYR A 254 7.16 6.31 10.45
C TYR A 254 7.45 5.18 9.48
N THR A 255 8.65 4.63 9.56
CA THR A 255 9.07 3.47 8.77
C THR A 255 9.14 2.24 9.66
N SER A 256 8.46 1.16 9.26
CA SER A 256 8.60 -0.11 9.98
C SER A 256 10.01 -0.66 9.75
N PRO A 257 10.67 -1.22 10.78
CA PRO A 257 12.00 -1.80 10.62
C PRO A 257 11.95 -2.94 9.58
N SER A 258 12.96 -2.97 8.72
CA SER A 258 13.15 -4.07 7.79
C SER A 258 13.64 -5.32 8.55
N PRO A 259 13.32 -6.54 8.13
CA PRO A 259 13.94 -7.74 8.67
C PRO A 259 15.47 -7.74 8.59
N ARG A 260 16.05 -6.85 7.77
CA ARG A 260 17.51 -6.66 7.67
C ARG A 260 18.07 -5.78 8.79
N ASP A 261 17.23 -4.96 9.40
CA ASP A 261 17.63 -4.01 10.46
C ASP A 261 17.67 -4.66 11.85
N THR A 262 17.19 -5.91 11.95
CA THR A 262 17.12 -6.69 13.20
C THR A 262 18.30 -7.64 13.39
N ARG A 263 19.43 -7.42 12.71
CA ARG A 263 20.66 -8.21 12.84
C ARG A 263 21.71 -7.50 13.67
#